data_89908c1e4dfa2736b14bc5b7cbd5cddc
#
_entry.id   89908c1e4dfa2736b14bc5b7cbd5cddc
#
_cell.length_a   1.000
_cell.length_b   1.000
_cell.length_c   1.000
_cell.angle_alpha   90.00
_cell.angle_beta   90.00
_cell.angle_gamma   90.00
#
_symmetry.space_group_name_H-M   'P 1'
#
loop_
_entity.id
_entity.type
_entity.pdbx_description
1 polymer ?
#
loop_
_entity_poly.entity_id
_entity_poly.type
_entity_poly.pdbx_seq_one_letter_code
_entity_poly.pdbx_strand_id
1 'polypeptide(L)'
;MNVDHLTIDSDALGAPVLQLDVSDGIQDLSAVEADYLQTYQPGYVFCRVPVEDLVTTGQLESHGFRFIEFQLRSELRLKKRYPVTAFPYHYEPVATGDELQTVQAIAAETFVDDRWTVDPNINAASSQARYRHYLEASWQREDEYLHKLTNPQTGEIVGFNSARRLDGSRVQLLLAGITTRYKGAGLGTILNYFVFNDFLDQGLRRVRTHHSGRNYAILNLELGHFQFRVVQTFVVLRKCYEQPHRGSS
;
A
#
# COMPACT_ATOMS: atom_id res chain seq x y z
N MET A 1 14.99 16.64 8.44
CA MET A 1 14.27 15.35 8.43
C MET A 1 12.87 15.57 8.98
N ASN A 2 11.81 15.18 8.25
CA ASN A 2 10.43 15.30 8.71
C ASN A 2 9.98 13.99 9.37
N VAL A 3 9.05 14.08 10.32
CA VAL A 3 8.45 12.95 11.02
C VAL A 3 6.94 12.99 10.77
N ASP A 4 6.41 12.00 10.07
CA ASP A 4 4.99 11.88 9.76
C ASP A 4 4.34 10.89 10.71
N HIS A 5 3.34 11.31 11.46
CA HIS A 5 2.49 10.43 12.28
C HIS A 5 1.39 9.80 11.42
N LEU A 6 1.42 8.48 11.31
CA LEU A 6 0.49 7.71 10.47
C LEU A 6 -0.69 7.22 11.31
N THR A 7 -1.78 7.99 11.34
CA THR A 7 -2.94 7.72 12.20
C THR A 7 -3.58 6.36 11.91
N ILE A 8 -3.83 6.03 10.64
CA ILE A 8 -4.43 4.73 10.25
C ILE A 8 -3.56 3.54 10.71
N ASP A 9 -2.25 3.63 10.52
CA ASP A 9 -1.31 2.59 10.95
C ASP A 9 -1.26 2.52 12.49
N SER A 10 -1.33 3.67 13.17
CA SER A 10 -1.31 3.77 14.62
C SER A 10 -2.56 3.14 15.25
N ASP A 11 -3.73 3.43 14.71
CA ASP A 11 -4.99 2.85 15.16
C ASP A 11 -5.01 1.33 14.99
N ALA A 12 -4.47 0.84 13.88
CA ALA A 12 -4.37 -0.58 13.61
C ALA A 12 -3.38 -1.31 14.53
N LEU A 13 -2.26 -0.65 14.87
CA LEU A 13 -1.22 -1.23 15.74
C LEU A 13 -1.54 -1.06 17.23
N GLY A 14 -2.40 -0.11 17.58
CA GLY A 14 -2.69 0.29 18.98
C GLY A 14 -1.54 1.08 19.63
N ALA A 15 -0.61 1.61 18.84
CA ALA A 15 0.52 2.43 19.27
C ALA A 15 0.92 3.38 18.15
N PRO A 16 1.49 4.58 18.44
CA PRO A 16 1.89 5.52 17.41
C PRO A 16 2.87 4.91 16.41
N VAL A 17 2.57 5.06 15.13
CA VAL A 17 3.42 4.67 14.01
C VAL A 17 3.93 5.91 13.32
N LEU A 18 5.25 6.00 13.17
CA LEU A 18 5.91 7.14 12.53
C LEU A 18 6.64 6.70 11.25
N GLN A 19 6.56 7.55 10.24
CA GLN A 19 7.43 7.47 9.07
C GLN A 19 8.44 8.61 9.11
N LEU A 20 9.72 8.28 9.00
CA LEU A 20 10.77 9.29 8.85
C LEU A 20 10.99 9.57 7.36
N ASP A 21 10.95 10.86 6.99
CA ASP A 21 11.40 11.30 5.68
C ASP A 21 12.90 11.66 5.76
N VAL A 22 13.70 10.84 5.09
CA VAL A 22 15.17 10.97 5.06
C VAL A 22 15.69 11.52 3.73
N SER A 23 14.83 12.10 2.90
CA SER A 23 15.15 12.59 1.56
C SER A 23 16.24 13.71 1.58
N ASP A 24 16.28 14.51 2.64
CA ASP A 24 17.26 15.60 2.81
C ASP A 24 18.51 15.14 3.58
N GLY A 25 18.69 13.84 3.76
CA GLY A 25 19.74 13.25 4.58
C GLY A 25 19.46 13.35 6.09
N ILE A 26 20.34 12.74 6.87
CA ILE A 26 20.26 12.72 8.35
C ILE A 26 21.42 13.52 8.91
N GLN A 27 21.14 14.63 9.60
CA GLN A 27 22.17 15.42 10.26
C GLN A 27 22.46 14.93 11.69
N ASP A 28 21.40 14.75 12.50
CA ASP A 28 21.50 14.27 13.88
C ASP A 28 20.30 13.35 14.18
N LEU A 29 20.49 12.06 13.97
CA LEU A 29 19.45 11.08 14.22
C LEU A 29 19.12 10.93 15.71
N SER A 30 20.13 11.12 16.58
CA SER A 30 19.92 11.02 18.04
C SER A 30 19.01 12.12 18.55
N ALA A 31 19.20 13.35 18.09
CA ALA A 31 18.32 14.47 18.45
C ALA A 31 16.90 14.27 17.92
N VAL A 32 16.75 13.83 16.69
CA VAL A 32 15.43 13.54 16.10
C VAL A 32 14.74 12.37 16.83
N GLU A 33 15.50 11.33 17.20
CA GLU A 33 14.96 10.21 17.98
C GLU A 33 14.47 10.68 19.35
N ALA A 34 15.25 11.49 20.06
CA ALA A 34 14.85 12.04 21.36
C ALA A 34 13.56 12.88 21.25
N ASP A 35 13.43 13.69 20.22
CA ASP A 35 12.26 14.54 19.97
C ASP A 35 10.99 13.70 19.71
N TYR A 36 11.04 12.73 18.78
CA TYR A 36 9.86 11.94 18.51
C TYR A 36 9.50 10.97 19.64
N LEU A 37 10.48 10.49 20.42
CA LEU A 37 10.21 9.70 21.62
C LEU A 37 9.46 10.52 22.66
N GLN A 38 9.87 11.75 22.89
CA GLN A 38 9.20 12.66 23.81
C GLN A 38 7.79 13.04 23.32
N THR A 39 7.63 13.32 22.03
CA THR A 39 6.40 13.85 21.45
C THR A 39 5.33 12.79 21.23
N TYR A 40 5.72 11.62 20.69
CA TYR A 40 4.76 10.61 20.20
C TYR A 40 4.79 9.30 20.98
N GLN A 41 5.90 8.97 21.67
CA GLN A 41 6.09 7.65 22.32
C GLN A 41 5.77 6.49 21.36
N PRO A 42 6.42 6.41 20.18
CA PRO A 42 6.03 5.49 19.13
C PRO A 42 6.28 4.03 19.51
N GLY A 43 5.41 3.13 19.03
CA GLY A 43 5.66 1.68 19.05
C GLY A 43 6.44 1.20 17.84
N TYR A 44 6.30 1.91 16.72
CA TYR A 44 6.88 1.51 15.45
C TYR A 44 7.30 2.73 14.63
N VAL A 45 8.57 2.79 14.24
CA VAL A 45 9.11 3.84 13.40
C VAL A 45 9.76 3.21 12.18
N PHE A 46 9.48 3.71 10.99
CA PHE A 46 10.12 3.22 9.78
C PHE A 46 10.50 4.34 8.82
N CYS A 47 11.38 4.03 7.90
CA CYS A 47 11.79 4.91 6.82
C CYS A 47 11.99 4.14 5.52
N ARG A 48 11.92 4.88 4.41
CA ARG A 48 12.25 4.39 3.07
C ARG A 48 13.49 5.12 2.60
N VAL A 49 14.57 4.38 2.41
CA VAL A 49 15.85 4.92 1.97
C VAL A 49 16.09 4.46 0.53
N PRO A 50 16.43 5.33 -0.43
CA PRO A 50 16.87 4.90 -1.75
C PRO A 50 17.99 3.87 -1.63
N VAL A 51 17.93 2.77 -2.40
CA VAL A 51 18.86 1.64 -2.27
C VAL A 51 20.33 2.06 -2.50
N GLU A 52 20.55 3.13 -3.26
CA GLU A 52 21.86 3.72 -3.53
C GLU A 52 22.42 4.56 -2.36
N ASP A 53 21.59 4.97 -1.41
CA ASP A 53 22.01 5.78 -0.26
C ASP A 53 22.50 4.89 0.91
N LEU A 54 23.70 4.36 0.74
CA LEU A 54 24.34 3.50 1.74
C LEU A 54 24.74 4.25 3.01
N VAL A 55 24.98 5.57 2.92
CA VAL A 55 25.36 6.40 4.06
C VAL A 55 24.20 6.51 5.04
N THR A 56 23.05 6.94 4.55
CA THR A 56 21.80 7.01 5.36
C THR A 56 21.40 5.64 5.90
N THR A 57 21.49 4.58 5.08
CA THR A 57 21.23 3.20 5.51
C THR A 57 22.12 2.81 6.69
N GLY A 58 23.43 3.00 6.59
CA GLY A 58 24.39 2.66 7.66
C GLY A 58 24.19 3.48 8.94
N GLN A 59 23.83 4.75 8.82
CA GLN A 59 23.48 5.60 9.98
C GLN A 59 22.25 5.06 10.71
N LEU A 60 21.18 4.72 10.00
CA LEU A 60 19.96 4.14 10.57
C LEU A 60 20.24 2.79 11.25
N GLU A 61 21.01 1.91 10.61
CA GLU A 61 21.37 0.61 11.17
C GLU A 61 22.18 0.75 12.47
N SER A 62 23.13 1.71 12.53
CA SER A 62 23.91 2.00 13.74
C SER A 62 23.03 2.50 14.90
N HIS A 63 21.86 3.10 14.60
CA HIS A 63 20.86 3.52 15.59
C HIS A 63 19.79 2.46 15.86
N GLY A 64 20.02 1.22 15.45
CA GLY A 64 19.15 0.09 15.78
C GLY A 64 17.97 -0.11 14.83
N PHE A 65 17.88 0.63 13.75
CA PHE A 65 16.94 0.31 12.68
C PHE A 65 17.36 -1.00 12.02
N ARG A 66 16.38 -1.78 11.57
CA ARG A 66 16.60 -3.08 10.94
C ARG A 66 15.86 -3.16 9.63
N PHE A 67 16.48 -3.77 8.64
CA PHE A 67 15.88 -4.09 7.35
C PHE A 67 14.60 -4.92 7.53
N ILE A 68 13.56 -4.60 6.74
CA ILE A 68 12.32 -5.36 6.70
C ILE A 68 11.92 -5.78 5.29
N GLU A 69 12.03 -4.90 4.31
CA GLU A 69 11.74 -5.23 2.92
C GLU A 69 12.47 -4.32 1.92
N PHE A 70 12.52 -4.77 0.66
CA PHE A 70 12.68 -3.87 -0.47
C PHE A 70 11.31 -3.43 -0.96
N GLN A 71 11.17 -2.15 -1.28
CA GLN A 71 9.99 -1.61 -1.91
C GLN A 71 10.36 -0.99 -3.26
N LEU A 72 9.60 -1.32 -4.30
CA LEU A 72 9.81 -0.79 -5.64
C LEU A 72 8.74 0.25 -5.96
N ARG A 73 9.16 1.38 -6.51
CA ARG A 73 8.28 2.35 -7.14
C ARG A 73 8.35 2.14 -8.65
N SER A 74 7.21 1.84 -9.24
CA SER A 74 7.08 1.63 -10.69
C SER A 74 6.10 2.60 -11.30
N GLU A 75 6.30 2.93 -12.56
CA GLU A 75 5.43 3.83 -13.32
C GLU A 75 5.06 3.24 -14.67
N LEU A 76 3.80 3.48 -15.08
CA LEU A 76 3.26 3.15 -16.38
C LEU A 76 2.71 4.41 -17.03
N ARG A 77 3.01 4.58 -18.33
CA ARG A 77 2.33 5.55 -19.17
C ARG A 77 1.23 4.86 -19.97
N LEU A 78 -0.01 5.22 -19.70
CA LEU A 78 -1.17 4.71 -20.43
C LEU A 78 -1.22 5.34 -21.83
N LYS A 79 -1.15 4.49 -22.86
CA LYS A 79 -1.11 4.91 -24.27
C LYS A 79 -2.30 4.42 -25.07
N LYS A 80 -2.92 3.33 -24.66
CA LYS A 80 -4.00 2.65 -25.37
C LYS A 80 -4.97 2.01 -24.38
N ARG A 81 -6.18 1.75 -24.85
CA ARG A 81 -7.18 0.98 -24.11
C ARG A 81 -6.85 -0.51 -24.14
N TYR A 82 -7.31 -1.20 -23.10
CA TYR A 82 -7.21 -2.64 -22.97
C TYR A 82 -8.53 -3.32 -23.38
N PRO A 83 -8.50 -4.57 -23.86
CA PRO A 83 -9.68 -5.27 -24.35
C PRO A 83 -10.54 -5.79 -23.19
N VAL A 84 -11.55 -5.02 -22.75
CA VAL A 84 -12.46 -5.43 -21.65
C VAL A 84 -13.77 -6.04 -22.16
N THR A 85 -14.16 -5.81 -23.42
CA THR A 85 -15.43 -6.26 -23.98
C THR A 85 -15.60 -7.78 -24.05
N ALA A 86 -14.50 -8.53 -23.96
CA ALA A 86 -14.51 -9.99 -23.91
C ALA A 86 -14.79 -10.54 -22.51
N PHE A 87 -14.83 -9.71 -21.48
CA PHE A 87 -14.94 -10.14 -20.08
C PHE A 87 -16.28 -9.67 -19.50
N PRO A 88 -17.11 -10.58 -19.00
CA PRO A 88 -18.45 -10.27 -18.51
C PRO A 88 -18.39 -9.76 -17.05
N TYR A 89 -17.61 -8.73 -16.78
CA TYR A 89 -17.52 -8.13 -15.45
C TYR A 89 -17.98 -6.68 -15.48
N HIS A 90 -18.53 -6.21 -14.37
CA HIS A 90 -18.81 -4.80 -14.13
C HIS A 90 -17.75 -4.22 -13.19
N TYR A 91 -17.20 -3.08 -13.57
CA TYR A 91 -16.24 -2.31 -12.75
C TYR A 91 -16.89 -0.98 -12.38
N GLU A 92 -17.13 -0.77 -11.11
CA GLU A 92 -17.93 0.33 -10.60
C GLU A 92 -17.50 0.74 -9.19
N PRO A 93 -17.81 1.97 -8.73
CA PRO A 93 -17.51 2.40 -7.36
C PRO A 93 -18.16 1.48 -6.32
N VAL A 94 -17.50 1.34 -5.17
CA VAL A 94 -18.10 0.78 -3.96
C VAL A 94 -19.10 1.80 -3.42
N ALA A 95 -20.39 1.44 -3.42
CA ALA A 95 -21.49 2.37 -3.14
C ALA A 95 -22.11 2.19 -1.75
N THR A 96 -22.02 1.00 -1.16
CA THR A 96 -22.69 0.66 0.10
C THR A 96 -21.73 0.13 1.16
N GLY A 97 -22.13 0.20 2.43
CA GLY A 97 -21.36 -0.37 3.54
C GLY A 97 -21.19 -1.89 3.43
N ASP A 98 -22.17 -2.63 2.90
CA ASP A 98 -22.08 -4.08 2.71
C ASP A 98 -21.05 -4.44 1.64
N GLU A 99 -20.98 -3.64 0.56
CA GLU A 99 -19.96 -3.79 -0.46
C GLU A 99 -18.56 -3.48 0.08
N LEU A 100 -18.44 -2.43 0.91
CA LEU A 100 -17.19 -2.10 1.59
C LEU A 100 -16.73 -3.26 2.48
N GLN A 101 -17.62 -3.85 3.28
CA GLN A 101 -17.30 -5.00 4.11
C GLN A 101 -16.82 -6.19 3.28
N THR A 102 -17.45 -6.44 2.13
CA THR A 102 -17.02 -7.49 1.20
C THR A 102 -15.62 -7.22 0.65
N VAL A 103 -15.34 -6.00 0.23
CA VAL A 103 -14.00 -5.58 -0.25
C VAL A 103 -12.96 -5.69 0.86
N GLN A 104 -13.28 -5.33 2.09
CA GLN A 104 -12.42 -5.48 3.26
C GLN A 104 -12.11 -6.97 3.55
N ALA A 105 -13.09 -7.87 3.39
CA ALA A 105 -12.87 -9.31 3.54
C ALA A 105 -11.91 -9.84 2.46
N ILE A 106 -12.07 -9.43 1.20
CA ILE A 106 -11.14 -9.78 0.11
C ILE A 106 -9.72 -9.29 0.42
N ALA A 107 -9.58 -8.07 0.95
CA ALA A 107 -8.28 -7.52 1.32
C ALA A 107 -7.59 -8.34 2.41
N ALA A 108 -8.33 -8.74 3.44
CA ALA A 108 -7.79 -9.56 4.55
C ALA A 108 -7.22 -10.91 4.07
N GLU A 109 -7.79 -11.49 3.01
CA GLU A 109 -7.31 -12.74 2.41
C GLU A 109 -6.15 -12.55 1.43
N THR A 110 -6.03 -11.35 0.84
CA THR A 110 -5.12 -11.11 -0.30
C THR A 110 -3.74 -10.61 0.15
N PHE A 111 -3.67 -9.74 1.16
CA PHE A 111 -2.42 -9.10 1.56
C PHE A 111 -1.65 -9.93 2.57
N VAL A 112 -0.71 -10.73 2.08
CA VAL A 112 0.10 -11.65 2.88
C VAL A 112 1.62 -11.46 2.68
N ASP A 113 2.04 -10.57 1.77
CA ASP A 113 3.42 -10.48 1.29
C ASP A 113 4.11 -9.12 1.57
N ASP A 114 3.50 -8.22 2.33
CA ASP A 114 4.10 -6.92 2.66
C ASP A 114 4.72 -6.90 4.08
N ARG A 115 5.42 -5.81 4.41
CA ARG A 115 6.10 -5.67 5.71
C ARG A 115 5.17 -5.79 6.92
N TRP A 116 3.91 -5.36 6.80
CA TRP A 116 2.95 -5.40 7.88
C TRP A 116 2.50 -6.82 8.24
N THR A 117 2.58 -7.71 7.26
CA THR A 117 2.21 -9.12 7.42
C THR A 117 3.41 -9.97 7.83
N VAL A 118 4.61 -9.62 7.33
CA VAL A 118 5.81 -10.44 7.55
C VAL A 118 6.68 -9.98 8.72
N ASP A 119 6.45 -8.78 9.28
CA ASP A 119 7.21 -8.30 10.44
C ASP A 119 6.79 -9.07 11.70
N PRO A 120 7.70 -9.82 12.36
CA PRO A 120 7.38 -10.58 13.57
C PRO A 120 6.94 -9.71 14.74
N ASN A 121 7.14 -8.38 14.68
CA ASN A 121 6.71 -7.44 15.72
C ASN A 121 5.28 -6.94 15.50
N ILE A 122 4.63 -7.33 14.42
CA ILE A 122 3.25 -6.96 14.10
C ILE A 122 2.39 -8.23 14.10
N ASN A 123 1.35 -8.25 14.93
CA ASN A 123 0.45 -9.39 14.95
C ASN A 123 -0.52 -9.36 13.74
N ALA A 124 -1.03 -10.54 13.37
CA ALA A 124 -1.92 -10.69 12.22
C ALA A 124 -3.21 -9.85 12.33
N ALA A 125 -3.76 -9.69 13.54
CA ALA A 125 -4.98 -8.89 13.74
C ALA A 125 -4.74 -7.41 13.43
N SER A 126 -3.60 -6.85 13.87
CA SER A 126 -3.20 -5.47 13.55
C SER A 126 -2.97 -5.27 12.03
N SER A 127 -2.31 -6.23 11.38
CA SER A 127 -2.13 -6.19 9.93
C SER A 127 -3.48 -6.16 9.19
N GLN A 128 -4.42 -7.03 9.56
CA GLN A 128 -5.75 -7.07 8.95
C GLN A 128 -6.57 -5.81 9.24
N ALA A 129 -6.52 -5.29 10.49
CA ALA A 129 -7.19 -4.05 10.87
C ALA A 129 -6.72 -2.87 10.04
N ARG A 130 -5.41 -2.80 9.75
CA ARG A 130 -4.81 -1.78 8.91
C ARG A 130 -5.45 -1.71 7.52
N TYR A 131 -5.60 -2.84 6.83
CA TYR A 131 -6.20 -2.86 5.50
C TYR A 131 -7.66 -2.43 5.52
N ARG A 132 -8.41 -2.82 6.55
CA ARG A 132 -9.80 -2.36 6.73
C ARG A 132 -9.87 -0.85 6.89
N HIS A 133 -9.04 -0.26 7.76
CA HIS A 133 -9.00 1.18 7.98
C HIS A 133 -8.58 1.96 6.72
N TYR A 134 -7.60 1.43 5.94
CA TYR A 134 -7.21 2.06 4.67
C TYR A 134 -8.34 2.05 3.64
N LEU A 135 -9.07 0.96 3.50
CA LEU A 135 -10.18 0.87 2.56
C LEU A 135 -11.36 1.76 2.99
N GLU A 136 -11.64 1.84 4.29
CA GLU A 136 -12.65 2.76 4.82
C GLU A 136 -12.26 4.21 4.56
N ALA A 137 -11.01 4.58 4.81
CA ALA A 137 -10.51 5.91 4.51
C ALA A 137 -10.57 6.22 3.00
N SER A 138 -10.17 5.26 2.14
CA SER A 138 -10.29 5.42 0.68
C SER A 138 -11.72 5.61 0.22
N TRP A 139 -12.70 4.95 0.86
CA TRP A 139 -14.11 5.08 0.53
C TRP A 139 -14.68 6.46 0.88
N GLN A 140 -14.13 7.12 1.91
CA GLN A 140 -14.60 8.42 2.40
C GLN A 140 -13.90 9.62 1.72
N ARG A 141 -12.78 9.41 1.01
CA ARG A 141 -11.94 10.48 0.47
C ARG A 141 -12.33 10.84 -0.97
N GLU A 142 -12.47 12.12 -1.23
CA GLU A 142 -12.79 12.64 -2.57
C GLU A 142 -11.64 12.49 -3.60
N ASP A 143 -10.38 12.46 -3.13
CA ASP A 143 -9.19 12.30 -3.96
C ASP A 143 -8.82 10.83 -4.22
N GLU A 144 -9.57 9.88 -3.64
CA GLU A 144 -9.34 8.46 -3.81
C GLU A 144 -10.49 7.77 -4.56
N TYR A 145 -10.15 6.70 -5.25
CA TYR A 145 -11.08 5.80 -5.92
C TYR A 145 -11.09 4.48 -5.16
N LEU A 146 -12.26 3.99 -4.83
CA LEU A 146 -12.45 2.62 -4.38
C LEU A 146 -13.52 1.99 -5.25
N HIS A 147 -13.08 1.06 -6.11
CA HIS A 147 -13.94 0.38 -7.08
C HIS A 147 -13.92 -1.13 -6.85
N LYS A 148 -15.01 -1.78 -7.23
CA LYS A 148 -15.19 -3.23 -7.19
C LYS A 148 -15.32 -3.80 -8.60
N LEU A 149 -14.94 -5.05 -8.76
CA LEU A 149 -15.18 -5.86 -9.94
C LEU A 149 -16.24 -6.91 -9.59
N THR A 150 -17.39 -6.86 -10.25
CA THR A 150 -18.54 -7.73 -9.96
C THR A 150 -18.79 -8.69 -11.12
N ASN A 151 -19.04 -9.95 -10.80
CA ASN A 151 -19.56 -10.92 -11.77
C ASN A 151 -21.07 -10.70 -11.92
N PRO A 152 -21.57 -10.22 -13.07
CA PRO A 152 -23.00 -9.90 -13.23
C PRO A 152 -23.93 -11.13 -13.24
N GLN A 153 -23.39 -12.33 -13.47
CA GLN A 153 -24.19 -13.55 -13.45
C GLN A 153 -24.52 -14.02 -12.04
N THR A 154 -23.61 -13.76 -11.08
CA THR A 154 -23.77 -14.21 -9.69
C THR A 154 -24.02 -13.07 -8.72
N GLY A 155 -23.76 -11.81 -9.11
CA GLY A 155 -23.75 -10.66 -8.22
C GLY A 155 -22.53 -10.60 -7.28
N GLU A 156 -21.60 -11.55 -7.39
CA GLU A 156 -20.44 -11.67 -6.50
C GLU A 156 -19.40 -10.58 -6.82
N ILE A 157 -18.92 -9.89 -5.80
CA ILE A 157 -17.72 -9.02 -5.89
C ILE A 157 -16.51 -9.95 -5.91
N VAL A 158 -15.80 -9.98 -7.04
CA VAL A 158 -14.66 -10.89 -7.27
C VAL A 158 -13.31 -10.21 -7.12
N GLY A 159 -13.30 -8.90 -7.00
CA GLY A 159 -12.07 -8.12 -6.80
C GLY A 159 -12.35 -6.65 -6.55
N PHE A 160 -11.30 -5.93 -6.20
CA PHE A 160 -11.36 -4.48 -5.96
C PHE A 160 -10.03 -3.82 -6.31
N ASN A 161 -10.11 -2.50 -6.45
CA ASN A 161 -8.94 -1.62 -6.58
C ASN A 161 -9.19 -0.32 -5.83
N SER A 162 -8.17 0.19 -5.14
CA SER A 162 -8.14 1.57 -4.66
C SER A 162 -6.97 2.33 -5.26
N ALA A 163 -7.17 3.61 -5.52
CA ALA A 163 -6.18 4.49 -6.11
C ALA A 163 -6.39 5.93 -5.64
N ARG A 164 -5.32 6.72 -5.64
CA ARG A 164 -5.37 8.15 -5.29
C ARG A 164 -4.96 9.01 -6.48
N ARG A 165 -5.74 10.03 -6.77
CA ARG A 165 -5.36 11.05 -7.74
C ARG A 165 -4.22 11.90 -7.16
N LEU A 166 -3.11 12.00 -7.88
CA LEU A 166 -1.96 12.83 -7.48
C LEU A 166 -2.05 14.24 -8.08
N ASP A 167 -2.53 14.32 -9.32
CA ASP A 167 -2.79 15.57 -10.04
C ASP A 167 -3.70 15.32 -11.26
N GLY A 168 -3.84 16.30 -12.14
CA GLY A 168 -4.70 16.22 -13.33
C GLY A 168 -4.36 15.10 -14.31
N SER A 169 -3.18 14.49 -14.23
CA SER A 169 -2.71 13.46 -15.17
C SER A 169 -2.15 12.21 -14.54
N ARG A 170 -1.89 12.23 -13.23
CA ARG A 170 -1.24 11.14 -12.49
C ARG A 170 -2.14 10.55 -11.41
N VAL A 171 -2.07 9.23 -11.28
CA VAL A 171 -2.77 8.44 -10.27
C VAL A 171 -1.79 7.45 -9.63
N GLN A 172 -1.96 7.20 -8.35
CA GLN A 172 -1.24 6.17 -7.62
C GLN A 172 -2.17 5.02 -7.29
N LEU A 173 -1.81 3.81 -7.71
CA LEU A 173 -2.45 2.60 -7.21
C LEU A 173 -2.08 2.41 -5.73
N LEU A 174 -3.05 2.10 -4.90
CA LEU A 174 -2.87 1.86 -3.47
C LEU A 174 -3.02 0.38 -3.14
N LEU A 175 -4.23 -0.15 -3.22
CA LEU A 175 -4.54 -1.52 -2.91
C LEU A 175 -5.33 -2.15 -4.07
N ALA A 176 -5.06 -3.41 -4.38
CA ALA A 176 -5.88 -4.20 -5.29
C ALA A 176 -5.89 -5.66 -4.83
N GLY A 177 -7.04 -6.29 -4.88
CA GLY A 177 -7.20 -7.68 -4.47
C GLY A 177 -8.23 -8.41 -5.32
N ILE A 178 -8.04 -9.72 -5.41
CA ILE A 178 -8.94 -10.66 -6.07
C ILE A 178 -9.28 -11.74 -5.06
N THR A 179 -10.55 -12.18 -5.01
CA THR A 179 -10.97 -13.29 -4.16
C THR A 179 -10.09 -14.53 -4.42
N THR A 180 -9.71 -15.23 -3.36
CA THR A 180 -8.82 -16.40 -3.43
C THR A 180 -9.34 -17.49 -4.37
N ARG A 181 -10.66 -17.61 -4.52
CA ARG A 181 -11.33 -18.53 -5.45
C ARG A 181 -10.87 -18.35 -6.91
N TYR A 182 -10.52 -17.15 -7.33
CA TYR A 182 -10.06 -16.83 -8.69
C TYR A 182 -8.54 -16.62 -8.79
N LYS A 183 -7.80 -16.98 -7.76
CA LYS A 183 -6.33 -16.90 -7.76
C LYS A 183 -5.75 -17.78 -8.87
N GLY A 184 -4.88 -17.22 -9.69
CA GLY A 184 -4.30 -17.94 -10.84
C GLY A 184 -5.15 -17.97 -12.11
N ALA A 185 -6.41 -17.54 -12.08
CA ALA A 185 -7.31 -17.52 -13.25
C ALA A 185 -7.14 -16.29 -14.17
N GLY A 186 -6.11 -15.48 -13.97
CA GLY A 186 -5.86 -14.28 -14.78
C GLY A 186 -6.74 -13.07 -14.42
N LEU A 187 -7.60 -13.19 -13.39
CA LEU A 187 -8.55 -12.12 -13.02
C LEU A 187 -7.85 -10.83 -12.59
N GLY A 188 -6.64 -10.91 -12.00
CA GLY A 188 -5.85 -9.71 -11.68
C GLY A 188 -5.45 -8.90 -12.92
N THR A 189 -5.16 -9.57 -14.05
CA THR A 189 -4.92 -8.90 -15.33
C THR A 189 -6.19 -8.22 -15.84
N ILE A 190 -7.32 -8.91 -15.77
CA ILE A 190 -8.63 -8.40 -16.21
C ILE A 190 -9.03 -7.19 -15.36
N LEU A 191 -8.89 -7.24 -14.03
CA LEU A 191 -9.13 -6.09 -13.15
C LEU A 191 -8.32 -4.88 -13.59
N ASN A 192 -7.01 -5.04 -13.82
CA ASN A 192 -6.16 -3.93 -14.27
C ASN A 192 -6.57 -3.36 -15.65
N TYR A 193 -7.13 -4.18 -16.55
CA TYR A 193 -7.68 -3.67 -17.82
C TYR A 193 -8.83 -2.69 -17.58
N PHE A 194 -9.75 -3.03 -16.68
CA PHE A 194 -10.85 -2.12 -16.32
C PHE A 194 -10.32 -0.87 -15.62
N VAL A 195 -9.44 -1.02 -14.65
CA VAL A 195 -8.82 0.09 -13.91
C VAL A 195 -8.12 1.08 -14.86
N PHE A 196 -7.29 0.59 -15.78
CA PHE A 196 -6.55 1.46 -16.69
C PHE A 196 -7.42 2.11 -17.74
N ASN A 197 -8.49 1.45 -18.19
CA ASN A 197 -9.46 2.05 -19.08
C ASN A 197 -10.24 3.17 -18.39
N ASP A 198 -10.67 2.95 -17.15
CA ASP A 198 -11.34 3.96 -16.34
C ASP A 198 -10.43 5.18 -16.11
N PHE A 199 -9.16 4.97 -15.79
CA PHE A 199 -8.19 6.08 -15.70
C PHE A 199 -8.05 6.86 -17.00
N LEU A 200 -8.01 6.16 -18.14
CA LEU A 200 -7.97 6.82 -19.45
C LEU A 200 -9.21 7.66 -19.73
N ASP A 201 -10.39 7.20 -19.33
CA ASP A 201 -11.66 7.93 -19.47
C ASP A 201 -11.69 9.19 -18.62
N GLN A 202 -11.04 9.17 -17.47
CA GLN A 202 -10.86 10.30 -16.57
C GLN A 202 -9.70 11.24 -16.97
N GLY A 203 -9.04 11.00 -18.11
CA GLY A 203 -7.91 11.82 -18.59
C GLY A 203 -6.57 11.53 -17.92
N LEU A 204 -6.50 10.54 -17.02
CA LEU A 204 -5.25 10.15 -16.37
C LEU A 204 -4.35 9.39 -17.34
N ARG A 205 -3.06 9.68 -17.33
CA ARG A 205 -2.10 9.14 -18.30
C ARG A 205 -0.88 8.50 -17.68
N ARG A 206 -0.64 8.72 -16.41
CA ARG A 206 0.50 8.15 -15.66
C ARG A 206 0.02 7.45 -14.40
N VAL A 207 0.32 6.17 -14.32
CA VAL A 207 0.03 5.34 -13.16
C VAL A 207 1.31 5.09 -12.40
N ARG A 208 1.31 5.38 -11.10
CA ARG A 208 2.39 5.04 -10.17
C ARG A 208 1.92 3.94 -9.24
N THR A 209 2.81 3.06 -8.85
CA THR A 209 2.56 2.06 -7.82
C THR A 209 3.77 1.88 -6.92
N HIS A 210 3.53 1.40 -5.70
CA HIS A 210 4.55 0.93 -4.79
C HIS A 210 4.19 -0.49 -4.34
N HIS A 211 5.13 -1.41 -4.44
CA HIS A 211 4.92 -2.78 -4.01
C HIS A 211 6.15 -3.36 -3.34
N SER A 212 5.91 -4.32 -2.46
CA SER A 212 6.97 -5.08 -1.82
C SER A 212 7.75 -5.88 -2.85
N GLY A 213 9.07 -5.91 -2.72
CA GLY A 213 9.94 -6.79 -3.52
C GLY A 213 9.67 -8.28 -3.32
N ARG A 214 8.84 -8.66 -2.33
CA ARG A 214 8.37 -10.03 -2.09
C ARG A 214 7.15 -10.41 -2.91
N ASN A 215 6.41 -9.44 -3.42
CA ASN A 215 5.19 -9.68 -4.20
C ASN A 215 5.54 -10.00 -5.66
N TYR A 216 6.14 -11.15 -5.88
CA TYR A 216 6.58 -11.60 -7.20
C TYR A 216 5.43 -11.71 -8.21
N ALA A 217 4.22 -12.02 -7.75
CA ALA A 217 3.06 -12.14 -8.63
C ALA A 217 2.72 -10.79 -9.27
N ILE A 218 2.64 -9.73 -8.47
CA ILE A 218 2.40 -8.37 -8.96
C ILE A 218 3.59 -7.85 -9.77
N LEU A 219 4.82 -8.08 -9.32
CA LEU A 219 6.02 -7.68 -10.05
C LEU A 219 6.04 -8.26 -11.46
N ASN A 220 5.80 -9.57 -11.60
CA ASN A 220 5.79 -10.23 -12.90
C ASN A 220 4.62 -9.74 -13.78
N LEU A 221 3.45 -9.48 -13.19
CA LEU A 221 2.31 -8.93 -13.92
C LEU A 221 2.60 -7.51 -14.41
N GLU A 222 3.05 -6.62 -13.54
CA GLU A 222 3.26 -5.21 -13.88
C GLU A 222 4.44 -5.02 -14.83
N LEU A 223 5.58 -5.62 -14.55
CA LEU A 223 6.78 -5.46 -15.37
C LEU A 223 6.69 -6.24 -16.67
N GLY A 224 6.23 -7.49 -16.62
CA GLY A 224 6.18 -8.39 -17.77
C GLY A 224 5.00 -8.12 -18.70
N HIS A 225 3.78 -8.02 -18.17
CA HIS A 225 2.56 -7.89 -18.97
C HIS A 225 2.21 -6.41 -19.29
N PHE A 226 2.18 -5.55 -18.25
CA PHE A 226 1.80 -4.14 -18.41
C PHE A 226 2.96 -3.22 -18.79
N GLN A 227 4.20 -3.70 -18.70
CA GLN A 227 5.42 -2.96 -19.02
C GLN A 227 5.61 -1.71 -18.14
N PHE A 228 5.24 -1.80 -16.88
CA PHE A 228 5.69 -0.81 -15.90
C PHE A 228 7.21 -0.74 -15.89
N ARG A 229 7.75 0.42 -15.55
CA ARG A 229 9.17 0.62 -15.37
C ARG A 229 9.46 0.90 -13.90
N VAL A 230 10.38 0.17 -13.31
CA VAL A 230 10.91 0.51 -11.99
C VAL A 230 11.66 1.82 -12.13
N VAL A 231 11.25 2.81 -11.34
CA VAL A 231 11.86 4.15 -11.35
C VAL A 231 12.67 4.42 -10.10
N GLN A 232 12.42 3.65 -9.02
CA GLN A 232 13.20 3.71 -7.80
C GLN A 232 13.01 2.46 -6.97
N THR A 233 14.06 2.05 -6.26
CA THR A 233 14.01 0.98 -5.26
C THR A 233 14.41 1.55 -3.91
N PHE A 234 13.71 1.10 -2.87
CA PHE A 234 13.96 1.53 -1.49
C PHE A 234 14.32 0.33 -0.62
N VAL A 235 15.25 0.54 0.28
CA VAL A 235 15.39 -0.25 1.49
C VAL A 235 14.41 0.31 2.51
N VAL A 236 13.55 -0.53 3.07
CA VAL A 236 12.69 -0.14 4.18
C VAL A 236 13.30 -0.67 5.47
N LEU A 237 13.61 0.28 6.35
CA LEU A 237 14.18 0.01 7.67
C LEU A 237 13.14 0.37 8.73
N ARG A 238 13.11 -0.36 9.84
CA ARG A 238 12.20 -0.08 10.96
C ARG A 238 12.89 -0.24 12.29
N LYS A 239 12.39 0.47 13.32
CA LYS A 239 12.75 0.32 14.73
C LYS A 239 11.47 0.21 15.55
N CYS A 240 11.42 -0.79 16.42
CA CYS A 240 10.31 -0.99 17.35
C CYS A 240 10.73 -0.52 18.74
N TYR A 241 9.78 0.05 19.48
CA TYR A 241 9.98 0.52 20.84
C TYR A 241 9.03 -0.22 21.77
N GLU A 242 9.54 -0.55 22.96
CA GLU A 242 8.71 -1.14 23.99
C GLU A 242 7.64 -0.12 24.41
N GLN A 243 6.39 -0.53 24.37
CA GLN A 243 5.31 0.31 24.89
C GLN A 243 5.29 0.17 26.41
N PRO A 244 5.22 1.28 27.16
CA PRO A 244 4.96 1.19 28.58
C PRO A 244 3.66 0.40 28.77
N HIS A 245 3.71 -0.68 29.56
CA HIS A 245 2.54 -1.49 29.87
C HIS A 245 1.41 -0.55 30.30
N ARG A 246 0.41 -0.36 29.44
CA ARG A 246 -0.85 0.23 29.87
C ARG A 246 -1.45 -0.78 30.85
N GLY A 247 -1.27 -0.49 32.14
CA GLY A 247 -1.84 -1.30 33.20
C GLY A 247 -3.31 -1.56 32.88
N SER A 248 -3.68 -2.82 32.85
CA SER A 248 -5.08 -3.24 32.82
C SER A 248 -5.74 -2.68 34.09
N SER A 249 -6.46 -1.56 33.93
CA SER A 249 -7.40 -1.04 34.92
C SER A 249 -8.75 -1.73 34.77
#